data_47535e5c71788148dd4e4cc66da804b6
#
_entry.id   47535e5c71788148dd4e4cc66da804b6
#
_cell.length_a   1.000
_cell.length_b   1.000
_cell.length_c   1.000
_cell.angle_alpha   90.00
_cell.angle_beta   90.00
_cell.angle_gamma   90.00
#
_symmetry.space_group_name_H-M   'P 1'
#
loop_
_entity.id
_entity.type
_entity.pdbx_description
1 polymer ?
#
loop_
_entity_poly.entity_id
_entity_poly.type
_entity_poly.pdbx_seq_one_letter_code
_entity_poly.pdbx_strand_id
1 'polypeptide(L)'
;MPSRGVWLLFVASASTSCDAFSAVTPKTPKLKTPVVIAPGFGNDSIDYEAPLSQPREVGFISALERRGFDPDAIFTVPVKRGDWIRVAGGLLDPGFYTNNALPTGKGYGWYIRRLKQCVDKAYEASGGERVLLIGHSAGGWLARAALGDGIWANPGPEEGGEIRTADRVRCLATIGAIHRPPQNAGTCVTRGALAYTNEMYPGAFLRDEGIGYVSVGGNAIVGNDAKTMPVDPTDADQAYAVRGEGNAQRVAFTSYKAVCGQGDVTGDGVVPLEWSVLASNGEGTGDGAVHLSLENVLHSINEAGTTIPTDRWYGAEDVVDRWLPAVLEEAGIVESNKKKKQNGGFSIGLAKLFQFQ
;
A
#
# COMPACT_ATOMS: atom_id res chain seq x y z
N MET A 1 -11.41 93.09 10.46
CA MET A 1 -11.75 91.73 10.13
C MET A 1 -10.45 91.04 9.71
N PRO A 2 -9.93 90.07 10.52
CA PRO A 2 -8.63 89.50 10.21
C PRO A 2 -8.74 88.23 9.35
N SER A 3 -7.81 88.15 8.41
CA SER A 3 -7.57 87.01 7.50
C SER A 3 -7.02 85.79 8.20
N ARG A 4 -7.65 84.62 7.93
CA ARG A 4 -7.16 83.33 8.44
C ARG A 4 -6.09 82.81 7.47
N GLY A 5 -4.86 82.63 7.97
CA GLY A 5 -3.78 81.96 7.29
C GLY A 5 -3.99 80.40 7.40
N VAL A 6 -3.88 79.74 6.26
CA VAL A 6 -3.88 78.28 6.15
C VAL A 6 -2.43 77.82 6.19
N TRP A 7 -2.08 77.00 7.18
CA TRP A 7 -0.81 76.31 7.24
C TRP A 7 -0.95 74.93 6.59
N LEU A 8 -0.24 74.73 5.47
CA LEU A 8 -0.05 73.39 4.87
C LEU A 8 1.08 72.70 5.57
N LEU A 9 0.73 71.59 6.24
CA LEU A 9 1.71 70.63 6.74
C LEU A 9 2.07 69.67 5.60
N PHE A 10 3.33 69.69 5.15
CA PHE A 10 3.91 68.64 4.32
C PHE A 10 4.31 67.49 5.22
N VAL A 11 3.62 66.34 5.07
CA VAL A 11 4.06 65.04 5.63
C VAL A 11 4.87 64.35 4.57
N ALA A 12 6.18 64.25 4.77
CA ALA A 12 7.06 63.44 3.95
C ALA A 12 6.87 61.96 4.35
N SER A 13 6.23 61.16 3.47
CA SER A 13 6.20 59.71 3.62
C SER A 13 7.55 59.14 3.16
N ALA A 14 8.32 58.67 4.13
CA ALA A 14 9.46 57.80 3.85
C ALA A 14 8.93 56.39 3.53
N SER A 15 8.95 56.02 2.26
CA SER A 15 8.73 54.64 1.83
C SER A 15 9.98 53.81 2.13
N THR A 16 9.97 53.09 3.24
CA THR A 16 10.92 52.02 3.50
C THR A 16 10.50 50.82 2.64
N SER A 17 11.26 50.57 1.57
CA SER A 17 11.19 49.31 0.83
C SER A 17 11.71 48.21 1.74
N CYS A 18 10.80 47.40 2.30
CA CYS A 18 11.15 46.09 2.87
C CYS A 18 11.49 45.18 1.71
N ASP A 19 12.77 44.97 1.44
CA ASP A 19 13.23 43.85 0.64
C ASP A 19 12.82 42.58 1.39
N ALA A 20 11.79 41.91 0.87
CA ALA A 20 11.40 40.58 1.32
C ALA A 20 12.57 39.59 1.03
N PHE A 21 13.38 39.34 2.04
CA PHE A 21 14.28 38.19 2.03
C PHE A 21 13.42 36.94 1.80
N SER A 22 13.39 36.49 0.55
CA SER A 22 12.85 35.18 0.21
C SER A 22 13.76 34.18 0.91
N ALA A 23 13.32 33.67 2.07
CA ALA A 23 14.00 32.60 2.76
C ALA A 23 13.97 31.38 1.83
N VAL A 24 15.09 31.10 1.19
CA VAL A 24 15.31 29.83 0.48
C VAL A 24 15.33 28.76 1.57
N THR A 25 14.19 28.16 1.83
CA THR A 25 14.11 26.95 2.66
C THR A 25 15.01 25.92 1.99
N PRO A 26 16.01 25.36 2.71
CA PRO A 26 16.85 24.32 2.16
C PRO A 26 15.94 23.15 1.79
N LYS A 27 15.85 22.81 0.50
CA LYS A 27 15.13 21.61 0.04
C LYS A 27 15.77 20.41 0.70
N THR A 28 15.06 19.75 1.58
CA THR A 28 15.46 18.44 2.14
C THR A 28 15.79 17.51 0.95
N PRO A 29 16.95 16.85 0.96
CA PRO A 29 17.29 15.95 -0.14
C PRO A 29 16.23 14.88 -0.27
N LYS A 30 15.65 14.75 -1.46
CA LYS A 30 14.62 13.76 -1.74
C LYS A 30 15.20 12.36 -1.76
N LEU A 31 14.43 11.39 -1.27
CA LEU A 31 14.75 9.97 -1.37
C LEU A 31 14.59 9.54 -2.84
N LYS A 32 15.68 9.18 -3.47
CA LYS A 32 15.71 8.72 -4.87
C LYS A 32 15.39 7.23 -5.01
N THR A 33 15.20 6.51 -3.90
CA THR A 33 14.81 5.10 -3.93
C THR A 33 13.51 4.95 -4.72
N PRO A 34 13.52 4.18 -5.82
CA PRO A 34 12.33 4.00 -6.63
C PRO A 34 11.29 3.18 -5.85
N VAL A 35 10.04 3.61 -5.92
CA VAL A 35 8.90 2.96 -5.32
C VAL A 35 7.99 2.44 -6.43
N VAL A 36 7.57 1.17 -6.33
CA VAL A 36 6.52 0.61 -7.20
C VAL A 36 5.33 0.22 -6.35
N ILE A 37 4.17 0.79 -6.65
CA ILE A 37 2.89 0.45 -6.02
C ILE A 37 2.16 -0.55 -6.91
N ALA A 38 1.80 -1.70 -6.33
CA ALA A 38 1.05 -2.78 -6.98
C ALA A 38 -0.41 -2.77 -6.50
N PRO A 39 -1.38 -2.33 -7.34
CA PRO A 39 -2.79 -2.18 -6.98
C PRO A 39 -3.49 -3.48 -6.58
N GLY A 40 -4.47 -3.38 -5.66
CA GLY A 40 -5.36 -4.46 -5.27
C GLY A 40 -6.41 -4.81 -6.32
N PHE A 41 -7.09 -5.96 -6.12
CA PHE A 41 -8.17 -6.41 -7.00
C PHE A 41 -9.30 -5.38 -7.07
N GLY A 42 -9.75 -5.07 -8.29
CA GLY A 42 -10.82 -4.08 -8.53
C GLY A 42 -10.38 -2.62 -8.43
N ASN A 43 -9.13 -2.33 -8.02
CA ASN A 43 -8.62 -0.97 -8.00
C ASN A 43 -8.09 -0.54 -9.37
N ASP A 44 -8.12 0.77 -9.58
CA ASP A 44 -7.43 1.46 -10.67
C ASP A 44 -6.14 2.07 -10.12
N SER A 45 -5.10 2.23 -10.95
CA SER A 45 -3.87 2.92 -10.54
C SER A 45 -4.11 4.35 -10.08
N ILE A 46 -5.12 5.04 -10.63
CA ILE A 46 -5.51 6.38 -10.22
C ILE A 46 -6.04 6.44 -8.77
N ASP A 47 -6.53 5.34 -8.21
CA ASP A 47 -7.03 5.29 -6.83
C ASP A 47 -5.91 5.57 -5.80
N TYR A 48 -4.64 5.39 -6.18
CA TYR A 48 -3.48 5.68 -5.33
C TYR A 48 -2.98 7.12 -5.46
N GLU A 49 -3.40 7.81 -6.51
CA GLU A 49 -3.09 9.21 -6.75
C GLU A 49 -4.24 10.14 -6.30
N ALA A 50 -5.46 9.83 -6.70
CA ALA A 50 -6.67 10.62 -6.45
C ALA A 50 -7.84 9.69 -6.09
N PRO A 51 -7.88 9.13 -4.87
CA PRO A 51 -8.85 8.13 -4.46
C PRO A 51 -10.27 8.68 -4.55
N LEU A 52 -11.18 7.94 -5.19
CA LEU A 52 -12.59 8.32 -5.39
C LEU A 52 -12.77 9.72 -5.99
N SER A 53 -11.89 10.12 -6.89
CA SER A 53 -11.87 11.45 -7.52
C SER A 53 -11.69 12.61 -6.53
N GLN A 54 -11.14 12.34 -5.35
CA GLN A 54 -10.72 13.37 -4.41
C GLN A 54 -9.49 14.12 -4.93
N PRO A 55 -9.13 15.27 -4.32
CA PRO A 55 -7.88 15.96 -4.62
C PRO A 55 -6.66 15.06 -4.47
N ARG A 56 -5.65 15.25 -5.33
CA ARG A 56 -4.41 14.46 -5.35
C ARG A 56 -3.69 14.46 -3.99
N GLU A 57 -3.83 15.53 -3.24
CA GLU A 57 -3.19 15.75 -1.94
C GLU A 57 -3.55 14.69 -0.89
N VAL A 58 -4.74 14.07 -1.00
CA VAL A 58 -5.17 13.00 -0.08
C VAL A 58 -4.76 11.61 -0.58
N GLY A 59 -4.13 11.52 -1.74
CA GLY A 59 -3.68 10.27 -2.33
C GLY A 59 -2.44 9.70 -1.67
N PHE A 60 -2.27 8.39 -1.78
CA PHE A 60 -1.12 7.67 -1.23
C PHE A 60 0.21 8.14 -1.82
N ILE A 61 0.25 8.43 -3.13
CA ILE A 61 1.44 8.98 -3.79
C ILE A 61 1.86 10.29 -3.11
N SER A 62 0.92 11.22 -2.89
CA SER A 62 1.21 12.49 -2.22
C SER A 62 1.63 12.31 -0.76
N ALA A 63 1.10 11.29 -0.07
CA ALA A 63 1.55 10.93 1.27
C ALA A 63 3.04 10.50 1.27
N LEU A 64 3.49 9.73 0.27
CA LEU A 64 4.89 9.36 0.11
C LEU A 64 5.78 10.56 -0.26
N GLU A 65 5.31 11.44 -1.14
CA GLU A 65 6.02 12.68 -1.52
C GLU A 65 6.30 13.59 -0.32
N ARG A 66 5.31 13.75 0.57
CA ARG A 66 5.48 14.52 1.82
C ARG A 66 6.50 13.90 2.76
N ARG A 67 6.73 12.58 2.67
CA ARG A 67 7.76 11.85 3.43
C ARG A 67 9.11 11.82 2.73
N GLY A 68 9.26 12.67 1.73
CA GLY A 68 10.55 12.94 1.09
C GLY A 68 10.86 12.06 -0.11
N PHE A 69 9.96 11.19 -0.56
CA PHE A 69 10.19 10.48 -1.82
C PHE A 69 10.14 11.44 -3.02
N ASP A 70 10.99 11.19 -4.00
CA ASP A 70 10.96 11.96 -5.24
C ASP A 70 9.72 11.55 -6.05
N PRO A 71 8.84 12.51 -6.46
CA PRO A 71 7.68 12.20 -7.29
C PRO A 71 8.02 11.43 -8.56
N ASP A 72 9.16 11.73 -9.17
CA ASP A 72 9.62 11.07 -10.39
C ASP A 72 10.13 9.63 -10.16
N ALA A 73 10.33 9.26 -8.88
CA ALA A 73 10.74 7.91 -8.47
C ALA A 73 9.57 7.04 -7.98
N ILE A 74 8.32 7.54 -8.00
CA ILE A 74 7.14 6.78 -7.59
C ILE A 74 6.39 6.30 -8.84
N PHE A 75 6.24 4.99 -8.94
CA PHE A 75 5.57 4.31 -10.05
C PHE A 75 4.38 3.52 -9.54
N THR A 76 3.30 3.48 -10.29
CA THR A 76 2.17 2.58 -10.02
C THR A 76 2.02 1.63 -11.19
N VAL A 77 1.86 0.33 -10.90
CA VAL A 77 1.60 -0.67 -11.96
C VAL A 77 0.35 -0.25 -12.73
N PRO A 78 0.45 -0.09 -14.07
CA PRO A 78 -0.64 0.46 -14.86
C PRO A 78 -1.79 -0.54 -14.99
N VAL A 79 -2.74 -0.44 -14.08
CA VAL A 79 -3.95 -1.26 -14.01
C VAL A 79 -5.16 -0.35 -14.00
N LYS A 80 -6.14 -0.67 -14.85
CA LYS A 80 -7.47 -0.04 -14.81
C LYS A 80 -8.47 -0.98 -14.16
N ARG A 81 -9.50 -0.45 -13.53
CA ARG A 81 -10.57 -1.22 -12.91
C ARG A 81 -11.16 -2.29 -13.86
N GLY A 82 -11.37 -1.94 -15.13
CA GLY A 82 -11.85 -2.85 -16.14
C GLY A 82 -10.86 -3.96 -16.53
N ASP A 83 -9.55 -3.80 -16.29
CA ASP A 83 -8.57 -4.84 -16.62
C ASP A 83 -8.76 -6.11 -15.77
N TRP A 84 -9.36 -5.99 -14.59
CA TRP A 84 -9.59 -7.12 -13.69
C TRP A 84 -10.57 -8.16 -14.27
N ILE A 85 -11.33 -7.83 -15.34
CA ILE A 85 -12.11 -8.81 -16.11
C ILE A 85 -11.20 -9.90 -16.70
N ARG A 86 -9.90 -9.61 -16.89
CA ARG A 86 -8.91 -10.57 -17.42
C ARG A 86 -8.71 -11.78 -16.51
N VAL A 87 -9.08 -11.69 -15.23
CA VAL A 87 -9.10 -12.84 -14.31
C VAL A 87 -10.05 -13.92 -14.82
N ALA A 88 -11.13 -13.54 -15.53
CA ALA A 88 -12.00 -14.48 -16.20
C ALA A 88 -11.30 -15.31 -17.29
N GLY A 89 -10.11 -14.89 -17.77
CA GLY A 89 -9.27 -15.72 -18.62
C GLY A 89 -8.87 -17.05 -17.98
N GLY A 90 -8.90 -17.13 -16.64
CA GLY A 90 -8.75 -18.37 -15.89
C GLY A 90 -9.80 -19.44 -16.24
N LEU A 91 -10.99 -19.06 -16.72
CA LEU A 91 -12.00 -20.00 -17.21
C LEU A 91 -11.52 -20.85 -18.40
N LEU A 92 -10.48 -20.41 -19.08
CA LEU A 92 -9.82 -21.16 -20.15
C LEU A 92 -8.63 -22.01 -19.67
N ASP A 93 -8.44 -22.07 -18.33
CA ASP A 93 -7.38 -22.84 -17.68
C ASP A 93 -7.98 -24.01 -16.91
N PRO A 94 -7.67 -25.28 -17.24
CA PRO A 94 -8.16 -26.44 -16.48
C PRO A 94 -7.81 -26.36 -14.99
N GLY A 95 -6.66 -25.80 -14.62
CA GLY A 95 -6.23 -25.60 -13.25
C GLY A 95 -7.18 -24.73 -12.43
N PHE A 96 -7.88 -23.81 -13.11
CA PHE A 96 -8.86 -22.92 -12.45
C PHE A 96 -10.08 -23.69 -11.90
N TYR A 97 -10.48 -24.78 -12.57
CA TYR A 97 -11.61 -25.62 -12.13
C TYR A 97 -11.21 -26.62 -11.05
N THR A 98 -9.95 -27.00 -11.02
CA THR A 98 -9.40 -27.97 -10.04
C THR A 98 -8.73 -27.30 -8.85
N ASN A 99 -8.83 -25.97 -8.71
CA ASN A 99 -8.12 -25.14 -7.70
C ASN A 99 -6.59 -25.30 -7.74
N ASN A 100 -6.04 -25.52 -8.91
CA ASN A 100 -4.60 -25.61 -9.20
C ASN A 100 -4.16 -24.51 -10.19
N ALA A 101 -4.87 -23.38 -10.24
CA ALA A 101 -4.45 -22.26 -11.05
C ALA A 101 -3.09 -21.73 -10.61
N LEU A 102 -2.24 -21.39 -11.58
CA LEU A 102 -0.93 -20.78 -11.31
C LEU A 102 -1.04 -19.26 -11.32
N PRO A 103 -0.23 -18.54 -10.52
CA PRO A 103 -0.16 -17.08 -10.59
C PRO A 103 0.31 -16.60 -11.96
N THR A 104 1.03 -17.42 -12.69
CA THR A 104 1.51 -17.21 -14.07
C THR A 104 0.48 -17.57 -15.14
N GLY A 105 -0.60 -18.25 -14.73
CA GLY A 105 -1.63 -18.73 -15.64
C GLY A 105 -2.48 -17.62 -16.28
N LYS A 106 -3.48 -18.04 -17.06
CA LYS A 106 -4.32 -17.13 -17.86
C LYS A 106 -5.10 -16.11 -17.02
N GLY A 107 -5.39 -16.45 -15.74
CA GLY A 107 -6.13 -15.56 -14.85
C GLY A 107 -5.29 -14.39 -14.34
N TYR A 108 -4.03 -14.60 -14.01
CA TYR A 108 -3.22 -13.61 -13.26
C TYR A 108 -1.93 -13.21 -13.97
N GLY A 109 -1.42 -13.99 -14.90
CA GLY A 109 -0.15 -13.76 -15.58
C GLY A 109 -0.04 -12.40 -16.28
N TRP A 110 -1.16 -11.84 -16.72
CA TRP A 110 -1.21 -10.48 -17.29
C TRP A 110 -0.80 -9.41 -16.28
N TYR A 111 -1.20 -9.57 -15.00
CA TYR A 111 -0.86 -8.63 -13.93
C TYR A 111 0.62 -8.72 -13.58
N ILE A 112 1.13 -9.94 -13.39
CA ILE A 112 2.54 -10.16 -13.05
C ILE A 112 3.45 -9.60 -14.15
N ARG A 113 3.13 -9.78 -15.43
CA ARG A 113 3.90 -9.16 -16.53
C ARG A 113 3.94 -7.63 -16.44
N ARG A 114 2.81 -6.98 -16.15
CA ARG A 114 2.77 -5.52 -15.95
C ARG A 114 3.57 -5.09 -14.74
N LEU A 115 3.47 -5.85 -13.64
CA LEU A 115 4.24 -5.60 -12.43
C LEU A 115 5.74 -5.67 -12.72
N LYS A 116 6.21 -6.75 -13.38
CA LYS A 116 7.59 -6.88 -13.80
C LYS A 116 8.05 -5.68 -14.64
N GLN A 117 7.31 -5.34 -15.68
CA GLN A 117 7.62 -4.21 -16.56
C GLN A 117 7.70 -2.88 -15.77
N CYS A 118 6.84 -2.69 -14.78
CA CYS A 118 6.86 -1.50 -13.93
C CYS A 118 8.10 -1.48 -13.02
N VAL A 119 8.48 -2.62 -12.42
CA VAL A 119 9.72 -2.76 -11.63
C VAL A 119 10.95 -2.51 -12.50
N ASP A 120 10.99 -3.09 -13.69
CA ASP A 120 12.10 -2.90 -14.65
C ASP A 120 12.25 -1.41 -14.99
N LYS A 121 11.15 -0.76 -15.35
CA LYS A 121 11.14 0.68 -15.67
C LYS A 121 11.62 1.55 -14.50
N ALA A 122 11.16 1.25 -13.28
CA ALA A 122 11.55 1.99 -12.08
C ALA A 122 13.05 1.81 -11.76
N TYR A 123 13.54 0.60 -11.88
CA TYR A 123 14.95 0.27 -11.70
C TYR A 123 15.84 1.00 -12.72
N GLU A 124 15.48 0.97 -14.00
CA GLU A 124 16.23 1.65 -15.07
C GLU A 124 16.18 3.18 -14.93
N ALA A 125 15.00 3.74 -14.64
CA ALA A 125 14.84 5.18 -14.45
C ALA A 125 15.63 5.73 -13.25
N SER A 126 15.87 4.90 -12.24
CA SER A 126 16.67 5.27 -11.05
C SER A 126 18.19 5.09 -11.24
N GLY A 127 18.64 4.61 -12.40
CA GLY A 127 20.04 4.30 -12.64
C GLY A 127 20.52 2.99 -12.00
N GLY A 128 19.62 2.04 -11.78
CA GLY A 128 19.93 0.72 -11.23
C GLY A 128 19.74 0.60 -9.71
N GLU A 129 19.04 1.54 -9.08
CA GLU A 129 18.65 1.44 -7.68
C GLU A 129 17.53 0.40 -7.48
N ARG A 130 17.73 -0.52 -6.53
CA ARG A 130 16.74 -1.55 -6.20
C ARG A 130 15.44 -0.92 -5.67
N VAL A 131 14.33 -1.43 -6.13
CA VAL A 131 12.97 -0.90 -5.93
C VAL A 131 12.42 -1.26 -4.54
N LEU A 132 11.74 -0.31 -3.90
CA LEU A 132 10.81 -0.57 -2.82
C LEU A 132 9.45 -0.95 -3.44
N LEU A 133 9.05 -2.22 -3.31
CA LEU A 133 7.81 -2.74 -3.87
C LEU A 133 6.72 -2.77 -2.80
N ILE A 134 5.63 -2.01 -3.01
CA ILE A 134 4.50 -1.93 -2.08
C ILE A 134 3.28 -2.57 -2.75
N GLY A 135 2.84 -3.71 -2.24
CA GLY A 135 1.69 -4.43 -2.77
C GLY A 135 0.46 -4.29 -1.88
N HIS A 136 -0.61 -3.68 -2.41
CA HIS A 136 -1.88 -3.57 -1.72
C HIS A 136 -2.80 -4.74 -2.08
N SER A 137 -3.42 -5.37 -1.05
CA SER A 137 -4.42 -6.41 -1.28
C SER A 137 -3.91 -7.54 -2.20
N ALA A 138 -4.62 -7.83 -3.28
CA ALA A 138 -4.19 -8.80 -4.30
C ALA A 138 -2.80 -8.49 -4.88
N GLY A 139 -2.44 -7.19 -5.00
CA GLY A 139 -1.12 -6.77 -5.46
C GLY A 139 0.02 -7.31 -4.59
N GLY A 140 -0.22 -7.52 -3.29
CA GLY A 140 0.79 -8.04 -2.36
C GLY A 140 1.16 -9.50 -2.61
N TRP A 141 0.18 -10.40 -2.72
CA TRP A 141 0.48 -11.81 -3.00
C TRP A 141 0.94 -12.04 -4.43
N LEU A 142 0.44 -11.24 -5.41
CA LEU A 142 0.92 -11.27 -6.79
C LEU A 142 2.36 -10.76 -6.90
N ALA A 143 2.73 -9.76 -6.10
CA ALA A 143 4.12 -9.30 -6.00
C ALA A 143 5.03 -10.40 -5.42
N ARG A 144 4.60 -11.10 -4.37
CA ARG A 144 5.34 -12.26 -3.83
C ARG A 144 5.52 -13.34 -4.88
N ALA A 145 4.47 -13.68 -5.64
CA ALA A 145 4.57 -14.63 -6.74
C ALA A 145 5.56 -14.16 -7.82
N ALA A 146 5.54 -12.87 -8.17
CA ALA A 146 6.46 -12.31 -9.16
C ALA A 146 7.93 -12.38 -8.71
N LEU A 147 8.21 -12.22 -7.42
CA LEU A 147 9.56 -12.39 -6.87
C LEU A 147 10.03 -13.84 -6.93
N GLY A 148 9.11 -14.79 -6.74
CA GLY A 148 9.45 -16.21 -6.66
C GLY A 148 9.58 -16.91 -8.01
N ASP A 149 8.94 -16.39 -9.04
CA ASP A 149 8.82 -17.08 -10.30
C ASP A 149 9.82 -16.56 -11.33
N GLY A 150 10.95 -17.26 -11.48
CA GLY A 150 12.01 -16.96 -12.46
C GLY A 150 11.57 -16.97 -13.91
N ILE A 151 10.40 -17.54 -14.25
CA ILE A 151 9.82 -17.54 -15.60
C ILE A 151 9.60 -16.13 -16.15
N TRP A 152 9.57 -15.14 -15.28
CA TRP A 152 9.33 -13.73 -15.63
C TRP A 152 10.59 -12.96 -15.96
N ALA A 153 11.74 -13.57 -15.83
CA ALA A 153 12.95 -13.02 -16.37
C ALA A 153 12.78 -12.85 -17.89
N ASN A 154 13.28 -11.78 -18.45
CA ASN A 154 13.24 -11.59 -19.89
C ASN A 154 13.95 -12.77 -20.57
N PRO A 155 13.33 -13.49 -21.49
CA PRO A 155 14.01 -14.44 -22.34
C PRO A 155 14.79 -13.66 -23.42
N GLY A 156 15.71 -12.82 -23.02
CA GLY A 156 16.67 -12.20 -23.94
C GLY A 156 17.88 -13.12 -24.04
N PRO A 157 18.34 -13.49 -25.22
CA PRO A 157 19.50 -14.35 -25.42
C PRO A 157 20.79 -13.55 -25.25
N GLU A 158 20.91 -12.70 -24.23
CA GLU A 158 22.09 -11.92 -24.04
C GLU A 158 22.95 -12.55 -22.93
N GLU A 159 24.17 -12.78 -23.24
CA GLU A 159 25.24 -13.33 -22.44
C GLU A 159 25.27 -12.75 -21.03
N GLY A 160 24.81 -13.47 -20.02
CA GLY A 160 25.00 -13.04 -18.64
C GLY A 160 23.97 -13.47 -17.58
N GLY A 161 23.10 -14.38 -17.89
CA GLY A 161 22.15 -14.89 -16.89
C GLY A 161 20.79 -14.17 -16.91
N GLU A 162 19.82 -14.90 -16.50
CA GLU A 162 18.41 -14.49 -16.46
C GLU A 162 18.22 -13.50 -15.31
N ILE A 163 17.84 -12.23 -15.59
CA ILE A 163 17.57 -11.23 -14.56
C ILE A 163 16.18 -11.49 -14.00
N ARG A 164 16.08 -11.93 -12.76
CA ARG A 164 14.81 -12.15 -12.05
C ARG A 164 14.26 -10.81 -11.57
N THR A 165 12.92 -10.72 -11.43
CA THR A 165 12.28 -9.55 -10.80
C THR A 165 12.83 -9.29 -9.39
N ALA A 166 13.14 -10.35 -8.65
CA ALA A 166 13.73 -10.31 -7.33
C ALA A 166 15.06 -9.52 -7.27
N ASP A 167 15.91 -9.63 -8.29
CA ASP A 167 17.21 -8.97 -8.32
C ASP A 167 17.10 -7.44 -8.32
N ARG A 168 15.96 -6.92 -8.76
CA ARG A 168 15.66 -5.48 -8.84
C ARG A 168 14.88 -4.93 -7.64
N VAL A 169 14.52 -5.78 -6.66
CA VAL A 169 13.72 -5.40 -5.49
C VAL A 169 14.57 -5.45 -4.22
N ARG A 170 14.51 -4.41 -3.40
CA ARG A 170 15.18 -4.36 -2.10
C ARG A 170 14.28 -4.74 -0.93
N CYS A 171 12.99 -4.47 -1.04
CA CYS A 171 12.02 -4.78 -0.01
C CYS A 171 10.64 -4.98 -0.64
N LEU A 172 9.90 -5.97 -0.18
CA LEU A 172 8.48 -6.16 -0.42
C LEU A 172 7.70 -5.76 0.84
N ALA A 173 6.94 -4.67 0.75
CA ALA A 173 5.95 -4.28 1.74
C ALA A 173 4.56 -4.68 1.24
N THR A 174 3.82 -5.44 2.02
CA THR A 174 2.43 -5.81 1.69
C THR A 174 1.47 -5.17 2.67
N ILE A 175 0.46 -4.48 2.17
CA ILE A 175 -0.53 -3.75 2.97
C ILE A 175 -1.92 -4.33 2.69
N GLY A 176 -2.56 -4.90 3.71
CA GLY A 176 -3.85 -5.59 3.60
C GLY A 176 -3.85 -6.76 2.61
N ALA A 177 -2.72 -7.42 2.37
CA ALA A 177 -2.63 -8.51 1.41
C ALA A 177 -3.01 -9.86 2.03
N ILE A 178 -3.59 -10.75 1.22
CA ILE A 178 -3.88 -12.12 1.63
C ILE A 178 -2.61 -12.96 1.39
N HIS A 179 -2.12 -13.64 2.43
CA HIS A 179 -0.93 -14.49 2.29
C HIS A 179 -1.19 -15.96 2.45
N ARG A 180 -2.33 -16.35 3.05
CA ARG A 180 -2.71 -17.75 3.27
C ARG A 180 -3.95 -18.10 2.45
N PRO A 181 -4.01 -19.28 1.82
CA PRO A 181 -5.24 -19.77 1.23
C PRO A 181 -6.23 -20.17 2.35
N PRO A 182 -7.54 -20.23 2.06
CA PRO A 182 -8.50 -20.84 2.99
C PRO A 182 -8.19 -22.31 3.19
N GLN A 183 -8.52 -22.85 4.37
CA GLN A 183 -8.32 -24.28 4.68
C GLN A 183 -9.05 -25.22 3.69
N ASN A 184 -10.20 -24.80 3.20
CA ASN A 184 -10.93 -25.53 2.16
C ASN A 184 -10.57 -24.97 0.78
N ALA A 185 -9.76 -25.71 0.03
CA ALA A 185 -9.35 -25.33 -1.32
C ALA A 185 -10.53 -25.05 -2.27
N GLY A 186 -11.67 -25.71 -2.09
CA GLY A 186 -12.87 -25.52 -2.90
C GLY A 186 -13.48 -24.11 -2.78
N THR A 187 -13.19 -23.39 -1.71
CA THR A 187 -13.66 -22.00 -1.48
C THR A 187 -12.62 -20.94 -1.84
N CYS A 188 -11.45 -21.34 -2.31
CA CYS A 188 -10.36 -20.41 -2.61
C CYS A 188 -10.74 -19.44 -3.75
N VAL A 189 -10.86 -18.15 -3.42
CA VAL A 189 -11.22 -17.11 -4.39
C VAL A 189 -10.19 -16.96 -5.52
N THR A 190 -8.95 -17.37 -5.30
CA THR A 190 -7.87 -17.33 -6.30
C THR A 190 -7.73 -18.63 -7.09
N ARG A 191 -8.62 -19.60 -6.86
CA ARG A 191 -8.63 -20.89 -7.55
C ARG A 191 -7.30 -21.66 -7.52
N GLY A 192 -6.57 -21.53 -6.40
CA GLY A 192 -5.30 -22.23 -6.18
C GLY A 192 -4.06 -21.36 -6.37
N ALA A 193 -4.13 -20.24 -7.08
CA ALA A 193 -2.94 -19.41 -7.34
C ALA A 193 -2.29 -18.87 -6.07
N LEU A 194 -3.07 -18.51 -5.06
CA LEU A 194 -2.55 -18.10 -3.76
C LEU A 194 -1.96 -19.30 -2.99
N ALA A 195 -2.60 -20.47 -3.05
CA ALA A 195 -2.09 -21.68 -2.43
C ALA A 195 -0.72 -22.06 -2.99
N TYR A 196 -0.60 -22.07 -4.32
CA TYR A 196 0.68 -22.27 -5.00
C TYR A 196 1.73 -21.25 -4.54
N THR A 197 1.38 -19.96 -4.50
CA THR A 197 2.31 -18.89 -4.06
C THR A 197 2.76 -19.11 -2.62
N ASN A 198 1.86 -19.54 -1.73
CA ASN A 198 2.19 -19.75 -0.32
C ASN A 198 3.06 -21.00 -0.10
N GLU A 199 2.85 -22.03 -0.90
CA GLU A 199 3.63 -23.27 -0.85
C GLU A 199 5.03 -23.08 -1.44
N MET A 200 5.12 -22.47 -2.62
CA MET A 200 6.38 -22.37 -3.34
C MET A 200 7.27 -21.22 -2.84
N TYR A 201 6.68 -20.16 -2.29
CA TYR A 201 7.36 -18.94 -1.87
C TYR A 201 6.93 -18.54 -0.45
N PRO A 202 7.22 -19.39 0.56
CA PRO A 202 6.75 -19.20 1.93
C PRO A 202 7.49 -18.06 2.63
N GLY A 203 6.77 -17.31 3.47
CA GLY A 203 7.35 -16.27 4.31
C GLY A 203 8.23 -15.27 3.57
N ALA A 204 9.34 -14.91 4.17
CA ALA A 204 10.38 -14.04 3.60
C ALA A 204 11.44 -14.84 2.81
N PHE A 205 11.01 -15.65 1.85
CA PHE A 205 11.79 -16.71 1.18
C PHE A 205 13.08 -16.25 0.46
N LEU A 206 13.23 -14.95 0.16
CA LEU A 206 14.45 -14.37 -0.44
C LEU A 206 15.20 -13.45 0.52
N ARG A 207 14.98 -13.59 1.84
CA ARG A 207 15.66 -12.74 2.82
C ARG A 207 17.18 -12.90 2.77
N ASP A 208 17.65 -14.11 2.60
CA ASP A 208 19.08 -14.41 2.49
C ASP A 208 19.72 -13.84 1.21
N GLU A 209 18.90 -13.52 0.21
CA GLU A 209 19.30 -12.80 -1.00
C GLU A 209 19.21 -11.26 -0.82
N GLY A 210 18.95 -10.78 0.39
CA GLY A 210 18.95 -9.37 0.75
C GLY A 210 17.68 -8.62 0.37
N ILE A 211 16.53 -9.31 0.35
CA ILE A 211 15.21 -8.68 0.21
C ILE A 211 14.56 -8.56 1.59
N GLY A 212 14.21 -7.33 1.99
CA GLY A 212 13.43 -7.07 3.19
C GLY A 212 11.95 -7.41 2.99
N TYR A 213 11.25 -7.79 4.07
CA TYR A 213 9.84 -8.12 4.01
C TYR A 213 9.08 -7.49 5.16
N VAL A 214 8.01 -6.74 4.82
CA VAL A 214 7.07 -6.18 5.79
C VAL A 214 5.66 -6.56 5.38
N SER A 215 4.86 -7.09 6.31
CA SER A 215 3.43 -7.26 6.11
C SER A 215 2.64 -6.42 7.11
N VAL A 216 1.62 -5.74 6.62
CA VAL A 216 0.80 -4.81 7.38
C VAL A 216 -0.65 -5.24 7.27
N GLY A 217 -1.29 -5.50 8.40
CA GLY A 217 -2.71 -5.84 8.49
C GLY A 217 -3.48 -4.85 9.36
N GLY A 218 -4.72 -4.56 8.99
CA GLY A 218 -5.66 -3.73 9.76
C GLY A 218 -6.64 -4.57 10.57
N ASN A 219 -7.14 -4.02 11.68
CA ASN A 219 -8.11 -4.67 12.56
C ASN A 219 -9.33 -3.80 12.88
N ALA A 220 -9.83 -3.07 11.88
CA ALA A 220 -10.91 -2.10 12.06
C ALA A 220 -12.28 -2.73 12.33
N ILE A 221 -12.55 -3.95 11.83
CA ILE A 221 -13.89 -4.52 11.80
C ILE A 221 -13.88 -5.98 12.25
N VAL A 222 -14.77 -6.30 13.20
CA VAL A 222 -15.14 -7.69 13.51
C VAL A 222 -16.33 -8.07 12.62
N GLY A 223 -16.18 -9.14 11.84
CA GLY A 223 -17.26 -9.61 10.98
C GLY A 223 -18.44 -10.14 11.79
N ASN A 224 -19.65 -9.83 11.35
CA ASN A 224 -20.90 -10.29 11.98
C ASN A 224 -21.97 -10.45 10.92
N ASP A 225 -22.66 -11.62 10.89
CA ASP A 225 -23.73 -11.90 9.94
C ASP A 225 -25.11 -11.52 10.47
N ALA A 226 -25.20 -11.02 11.71
CA ALA A 226 -26.47 -10.59 12.29
C ALA A 226 -27.20 -9.65 11.33
N LYS A 227 -28.44 -9.95 11.07
CA LYS A 227 -29.29 -9.11 10.23
C LYS A 227 -29.34 -7.72 10.86
N THR A 228 -28.99 -6.71 10.07
CA THR A 228 -29.21 -5.32 10.47
C THR A 228 -30.63 -5.18 10.99
N MET A 229 -30.78 -4.57 12.17
CA MET A 229 -32.10 -4.21 12.68
C MET A 229 -32.89 -3.47 11.58
N PRO A 230 -34.20 -3.71 11.43
CA PRO A 230 -34.99 -2.94 10.48
C PRO A 230 -34.83 -1.46 10.82
N VAL A 231 -34.32 -0.70 9.87
CA VAL A 231 -34.21 0.76 10.00
C VAL A 231 -35.59 1.33 9.80
N ASP A 232 -36.01 2.17 10.70
CA ASP A 232 -37.16 3.02 10.41
C ASP A 232 -36.79 3.94 9.23
N PRO A 233 -37.42 3.79 8.06
CA PRO A 233 -37.07 4.56 6.88
C PRO A 233 -37.37 6.07 7.04
N THR A 234 -38.07 6.46 8.12
CA THR A 234 -38.37 7.85 8.44
C THR A 234 -37.31 8.50 9.34
N ASP A 235 -36.41 7.71 9.96
CA ASP A 235 -35.34 8.21 10.81
C ASP A 235 -34.01 8.27 10.00
N ALA A 236 -33.65 9.47 9.53
CA ALA A 236 -32.45 9.71 8.73
C ALA A 236 -31.19 9.42 9.50
N ASP A 237 -31.15 9.63 10.82
CA ASP A 237 -29.97 9.40 11.66
C ASP A 237 -29.78 7.90 11.93
N GLN A 238 -30.84 7.15 12.16
CA GLN A 238 -30.78 5.69 12.20
C GLN A 238 -30.42 5.10 10.84
N ALA A 239 -30.98 5.65 9.74
CA ALA A 239 -30.64 5.21 8.40
C ALA A 239 -29.14 5.42 8.09
N TYR A 240 -28.54 6.48 8.61
CA TYR A 240 -27.10 6.75 8.47
C TYR A 240 -26.26 5.80 9.33
N ALA A 241 -26.58 5.63 10.60
CA ALA A 241 -25.90 4.75 11.54
C ALA A 241 -25.95 3.27 11.10
N VAL A 242 -27.10 2.79 10.64
CA VAL A 242 -27.27 1.39 10.19
C VAL A 242 -26.64 1.13 8.82
N ARG A 243 -26.56 2.13 7.94
CA ARG A 243 -25.78 2.02 6.69
C ARG A 243 -24.28 1.98 6.96
N GLY A 244 -23.79 2.61 8.02
CA GLY A 244 -22.40 2.59 8.43
C GLY A 244 -21.98 1.27 9.11
N GLU A 245 -22.34 1.10 10.39
CA GLU A 245 -21.76 0.02 11.21
C GLU A 245 -22.30 -1.37 10.91
N GLY A 246 -23.61 -1.58 10.89
CA GLY A 246 -24.17 -2.92 10.71
C GLY A 246 -23.93 -3.50 9.32
N ASN A 247 -23.86 -2.65 8.28
CA ASN A 247 -23.55 -3.09 6.94
C ASN A 247 -22.05 -3.39 6.79
N ALA A 248 -21.18 -2.61 7.43
CA ALA A 248 -19.72 -2.85 7.42
C ALA A 248 -19.37 -4.21 8.03
N GLN A 249 -19.94 -4.56 9.18
CA GLN A 249 -19.72 -5.86 9.84
C GLN A 249 -20.19 -7.03 8.97
N ARG A 250 -21.33 -6.89 8.31
CA ARG A 250 -21.87 -7.93 7.43
C ARG A 250 -21.06 -8.08 6.14
N VAL A 251 -20.63 -6.97 5.55
CA VAL A 251 -19.74 -6.98 4.38
C VAL A 251 -18.42 -7.65 4.76
N ALA A 252 -17.85 -7.29 5.92
CA ALA A 252 -16.64 -7.89 6.45
C ALA A 252 -16.82 -9.41 6.69
N PHE A 253 -17.92 -9.82 7.33
CA PHE A 253 -18.24 -11.24 7.53
C PHE A 253 -18.26 -12.02 6.22
N THR A 254 -18.92 -11.48 5.19
CA THR A 254 -19.03 -12.14 3.89
C THR A 254 -17.65 -12.23 3.21
N SER A 255 -16.87 -11.15 3.28
CA SER A 255 -15.52 -11.10 2.73
C SER A 255 -14.59 -12.07 3.45
N TYR A 256 -14.55 -12.05 4.78
CA TYR A 256 -13.72 -12.94 5.59
C TYR A 256 -14.06 -14.41 5.34
N LYS A 257 -15.34 -14.73 5.28
CA LYS A 257 -15.79 -16.09 4.94
C LYS A 257 -15.31 -16.54 3.56
N ALA A 258 -15.27 -15.63 2.58
CA ALA A 258 -14.73 -15.92 1.25
C ALA A 258 -13.21 -16.07 1.25
N VAL A 259 -12.50 -15.31 2.09
CA VAL A 259 -11.03 -15.30 2.15
C VAL A 259 -10.47 -16.44 2.98
N CYS A 260 -11.04 -16.72 4.16
CA CYS A 260 -10.49 -17.67 5.13
C CYS A 260 -11.43 -18.81 5.51
N GLY A 261 -12.70 -18.75 5.11
CA GLY A 261 -13.73 -19.73 5.49
C GLY A 261 -14.49 -19.37 6.77
N GLN A 262 -14.05 -18.35 7.52
CA GLN A 262 -14.67 -17.87 8.77
C GLN A 262 -15.09 -16.41 8.60
N GLY A 263 -16.31 -16.07 9.03
CA GLY A 263 -16.82 -14.71 8.88
C GLY A 263 -16.70 -13.85 10.13
N ASP A 264 -16.70 -14.46 11.30
CA ASP A 264 -16.73 -13.85 12.65
C ASP A 264 -15.33 -13.56 13.21
N VAL A 265 -14.42 -13.14 12.36
CA VAL A 265 -13.03 -12.80 12.69
C VAL A 265 -12.78 -11.31 12.56
N THR A 266 -11.66 -10.83 13.08
CA THR A 266 -11.24 -9.44 13.01
C THR A 266 -10.32 -9.19 11.82
N GLY A 267 -10.49 -8.05 11.17
CA GLY A 267 -9.63 -7.63 10.05
C GLY A 267 -9.92 -6.19 9.61
N ASP A 268 -9.49 -5.88 8.39
CA ASP A 268 -9.60 -4.55 7.81
C ASP A 268 -10.93 -4.30 7.05
N GLY A 269 -11.86 -5.24 7.13
CA GLY A 269 -13.16 -5.22 6.42
C GLY A 269 -13.18 -6.09 5.16
N VAL A 270 -12.02 -6.52 4.65
CA VAL A 270 -11.88 -7.41 3.49
C VAL A 270 -10.99 -8.60 3.80
N VAL A 271 -9.85 -8.38 4.43
CA VAL A 271 -8.85 -9.40 4.77
C VAL A 271 -8.81 -9.58 6.29
N PRO A 272 -8.99 -10.80 6.80
CA PRO A 272 -8.77 -11.09 8.20
C PRO A 272 -7.30 -10.82 8.59
N LEU A 273 -7.09 -10.25 9.79
CA LEU A 273 -5.77 -9.84 10.26
C LEU A 273 -4.74 -10.97 10.17
N GLU A 274 -5.09 -12.17 10.63
CA GLU A 274 -4.17 -13.33 10.60
C GLU A 274 -3.79 -13.74 9.18
N TRP A 275 -4.66 -13.52 8.19
CA TRP A 275 -4.40 -13.83 6.78
C TRP A 275 -3.53 -12.78 6.09
N SER A 276 -3.37 -11.60 6.70
CA SER A 276 -2.45 -10.57 6.21
C SER A 276 -1.00 -10.78 6.66
N VAL A 277 -0.76 -11.72 7.58
CA VAL A 277 0.58 -12.06 8.07
C VAL A 277 1.33 -12.91 7.05
N LEU A 278 2.48 -12.44 6.63
CA LEU A 278 3.39 -13.16 5.74
C LEU A 278 4.26 -14.12 6.57
N ALA A 279 3.80 -15.33 6.78
CA ALA A 279 4.51 -16.35 7.52
C ALA A 279 4.70 -17.63 6.69
N SER A 280 5.72 -18.43 7.00
CA SER A 280 5.83 -19.79 6.50
C SER A 280 4.91 -20.73 7.29
N ASN A 281 4.37 -21.73 6.62
CA ASN A 281 3.65 -22.87 7.21
C ASN A 281 2.48 -22.56 8.15
N GLY A 282 1.92 -21.36 8.10
CA GLY A 282 0.71 -21.01 8.86
C GLY A 282 0.93 -20.70 10.34
N GLU A 283 2.15 -20.78 10.85
CA GLU A 283 2.49 -20.41 12.22
C GLU A 283 3.14 -19.02 12.23
N GLY A 284 2.48 -18.06 12.83
CA GLY A 284 2.74 -16.61 12.72
C GLY A 284 4.01 -16.10 13.37
N THR A 285 5.08 -16.88 13.45
CA THR A 285 6.32 -16.41 14.08
C THR A 285 7.55 -16.90 13.34
N GLY A 286 8.46 -16.01 13.01
CA GLY A 286 9.87 -16.34 12.85
C GLY A 286 10.46 -16.35 11.46
N ASP A 287 9.74 -16.03 10.40
CA ASP A 287 10.25 -16.22 9.02
C ASP A 287 11.03 -15.04 8.46
N GLY A 288 11.50 -14.15 9.33
CA GLY A 288 12.30 -13.01 8.90
C GLY A 288 11.50 -11.84 8.31
N ALA A 289 10.17 -11.92 8.21
CA ALA A 289 9.34 -10.80 7.85
C ALA A 289 8.95 -9.98 9.09
N VAL A 290 8.87 -8.65 8.93
CA VAL A 290 8.29 -7.76 9.95
C VAL A 290 6.77 -7.74 9.78
N HIS A 291 6.03 -7.93 10.88
CA HIS A 291 4.57 -7.92 10.89
C HIS A 291 4.04 -6.74 11.70
N LEU A 292 3.15 -5.96 11.11
CA LEU A 292 2.49 -4.82 11.77
C LEU A 292 0.98 -5.02 11.77
N SER A 293 0.38 -4.97 12.95
CA SER A 293 -1.06 -4.88 13.15
C SER A 293 -1.45 -3.44 13.43
N LEU A 294 -2.33 -2.87 12.62
CA LEU A 294 -2.74 -1.48 12.73
C LEU A 294 -4.19 -1.39 13.20
N GLU A 295 -4.38 -0.83 14.37
CA GLU A 295 -5.72 -0.59 14.93
C GLU A 295 -6.51 0.40 14.09
N ASN A 296 -7.79 0.10 13.89
CA ASN A 296 -8.76 0.95 13.20
C ASN A 296 -8.39 1.30 11.75
N VAL A 297 -7.63 0.43 11.07
CA VAL A 297 -7.26 0.61 9.66
C VAL A 297 -8.13 -0.26 8.76
N LEU A 298 -8.72 0.37 7.75
CA LEU A 298 -9.60 -0.21 6.75
C LEU A 298 -8.83 -0.63 5.49
N HIS A 299 -9.39 -1.60 4.78
CA HIS A 299 -8.82 -2.14 3.55
C HIS A 299 -8.80 -1.15 2.40
N SER A 300 -9.92 -0.50 2.19
CA SER A 300 -10.20 0.28 0.98
C SER A 300 -10.18 1.78 1.25
N ILE A 301 -10.11 2.54 0.16
CA ILE A 301 -10.16 4.00 0.12
C ILE A 301 -11.54 4.58 0.55
N ASN A 302 -12.49 3.73 0.89
CA ASN A 302 -13.82 4.08 1.34
C ASN A 302 -14.19 3.29 2.60
N GLU A 303 -15.08 3.83 3.38
CA GLU A 303 -15.69 3.14 4.52
C GLU A 303 -16.34 1.82 4.05
N ALA A 304 -16.16 0.76 4.84
CA ALA A 304 -16.56 -0.59 4.45
C ALA A 304 -18.06 -0.67 4.08
N GLY A 305 -18.35 -1.21 2.91
CA GLY A 305 -19.69 -1.34 2.39
C GLY A 305 -20.35 -0.04 1.93
N THR A 306 -19.59 1.05 1.80
CA THR A 306 -20.07 2.36 1.34
C THR A 306 -19.25 2.90 0.17
N THR A 307 -19.64 4.06 -0.36
CA THR A 307 -18.85 4.87 -1.31
C THR A 307 -18.25 6.11 -0.65
N ILE A 308 -18.34 6.21 0.69
CA ILE A 308 -17.85 7.36 1.45
C ILE A 308 -16.33 7.22 1.58
N PRO A 309 -15.54 8.22 1.19
CA PRO A 309 -14.10 8.21 1.37
C PRO A 309 -13.70 8.07 2.84
N THR A 310 -12.58 7.40 3.12
CA THR A 310 -12.03 7.27 4.47
C THR A 310 -10.59 7.73 4.53
N ASP A 311 -10.20 8.29 5.67
CA ASP A 311 -8.82 8.60 6.04
C ASP A 311 -8.14 7.46 6.84
N ARG A 312 -8.81 6.31 6.97
CA ARG A 312 -8.38 5.16 7.77
C ARG A 312 -7.83 3.99 6.93
N TRP A 313 -7.60 4.16 5.65
CA TRP A 313 -7.03 3.11 4.82
C TRP A 313 -5.49 3.19 4.78
N TYR A 314 -4.84 2.13 4.34
CA TYR A 314 -3.38 1.98 4.37
C TYR A 314 -2.59 3.12 3.71
N GLY A 315 -3.13 3.78 2.70
CA GLY A 315 -2.49 4.89 1.99
C GLY A 315 -2.85 6.28 2.52
N ALA A 316 -3.69 6.38 3.55
CA ALA A 316 -4.03 7.64 4.18
C ALA A 316 -2.84 8.23 4.95
N GLU A 317 -2.78 9.55 5.04
CA GLU A 317 -1.66 10.33 5.59
C GLU A 317 -1.16 9.78 6.94
N ASP A 318 -2.02 9.77 7.95
CA ASP A 318 -1.66 9.35 9.31
C ASP A 318 -1.40 7.84 9.41
N VAL A 319 -1.99 7.04 8.53
CA VAL A 319 -1.79 5.59 8.52
C VAL A 319 -0.44 5.22 7.91
N VAL A 320 0.02 5.95 6.89
CA VAL A 320 1.35 5.76 6.30
C VAL A 320 2.45 5.95 7.35
N ASP A 321 2.33 6.90 8.26
CA ASP A 321 3.29 7.14 9.35
C ASP A 321 3.43 5.96 10.32
N ARG A 322 2.42 5.09 10.38
CA ARG A 322 2.40 3.95 11.31
C ARG A 322 3.15 2.73 10.80
N TRP A 323 3.35 2.61 9.48
CA TRP A 323 4.00 1.43 8.89
C TRP A 323 5.22 1.75 8.02
N LEU A 324 5.28 2.91 7.38
CA LEU A 324 6.38 3.27 6.48
C LEU A 324 7.77 3.27 7.17
N PRO A 325 7.93 3.73 8.43
CA PRO A 325 9.22 3.67 9.10
C PRO A 325 9.82 2.27 9.18
N ALA A 326 9.00 1.25 9.47
CA ALA A 326 9.45 -0.14 9.49
C ALA A 326 9.86 -0.64 8.09
N VAL A 327 9.17 -0.20 7.05
CA VAL A 327 9.52 -0.51 5.66
C VAL A 327 10.84 0.13 5.27
N LEU A 328 11.08 1.38 5.65
CA LEU A 328 12.35 2.07 5.37
C LEU A 328 13.54 1.44 6.11
N GLU A 329 13.33 0.99 7.35
CA GLU A 329 14.32 0.26 8.14
C GLU A 329 14.63 -1.10 7.48
N GLU A 330 13.62 -1.87 7.13
CA GLU A 330 13.74 -3.19 6.53
C GLU A 330 14.33 -3.13 5.11
N ALA A 331 14.06 -2.05 4.37
CA ALA A 331 14.65 -1.76 3.08
C ALA A 331 16.12 -1.26 3.16
N GLY A 332 16.65 -1.01 4.37
CA GLY A 332 17.97 -0.44 4.56
C GLY A 332 18.13 1.00 4.07
N ILE A 333 17.03 1.74 3.95
CA ILE A 333 17.04 3.16 3.54
C ILE A 333 17.35 4.05 4.73
N VAL A 334 16.95 3.64 5.93
CA VAL A 334 17.18 4.33 7.20
C VAL A 334 17.85 3.36 8.17
N GLU A 335 18.85 3.83 8.92
CA GLU A 335 19.52 3.00 9.92
C GLU A 335 18.60 2.66 11.09
N SER A 336 18.62 1.39 11.50
CA SER A 336 17.91 0.91 12.70
C SER A 336 18.37 1.64 13.96
N ASN A 337 17.40 2.16 14.72
CA ASN A 337 17.67 2.78 16.02
C ASN A 337 18.35 1.83 17.04
N LYS A 338 18.31 0.51 16.82
CA LYS A 338 18.99 -0.50 17.64
C LYS A 338 20.50 -0.46 17.47
N LYS A 339 21.02 -0.18 16.26
CA LYS A 339 22.47 -0.06 16.00
C LYS A 339 23.06 1.22 16.60
N LYS A 340 22.29 2.30 16.74
CA LYS A 340 22.76 3.57 17.35
C LYS A 340 23.08 3.46 18.83
N LYS A 341 22.44 2.55 19.58
CA LYS A 341 22.76 2.31 20.99
C LYS A 341 24.08 1.58 21.22
N GLN A 342 24.59 0.86 20.22
CA GLN A 342 25.86 0.12 20.34
C GLN A 342 27.08 0.91 19.83
N ASN A 343 26.90 1.88 18.94
CA ASN A 343 28.01 2.59 18.28
C ASN A 343 28.14 4.06 18.71
N GLY A 344 27.78 4.47 19.91
CA GLY A 344 28.13 5.74 20.59
C GLY A 344 28.38 6.97 19.69
N GLY A 345 27.62 7.22 18.60
CA GLY A 345 27.87 8.29 17.66
C GLY A 345 26.59 9.07 17.30
N PHE A 346 26.73 10.35 17.28
CA PHE A 346 25.76 11.43 17.07
C PHE A 346 24.54 11.05 16.20
N SER A 347 23.37 11.02 16.82
CA SER A 347 22.09 10.71 16.18
C SER A 347 21.41 12.02 15.73
N ILE A 348 21.27 12.21 14.43
CA ILE A 348 20.23 13.08 13.89
C ILE A 348 18.97 12.20 13.82
N GLY A 349 18.11 12.30 14.85
CA GLY A 349 16.94 11.44 14.97
C GLY A 349 15.90 11.74 13.89
N LEU A 350 15.22 10.68 13.44
CA LEU A 350 14.04 10.69 12.56
C LEU A 350 12.94 11.68 13.01
N ALA A 351 12.89 12.02 14.28
CA ALA A 351 12.00 13.04 14.84
C ALA A 351 12.17 14.44 14.20
N LYS A 352 13.28 14.72 13.52
CA LYS A 352 13.47 15.99 12.78
C LYS A 352 12.99 15.94 11.33
N LEU A 353 12.74 14.78 10.76
CA LEU A 353 12.15 14.65 9.42
C LEU A 353 10.62 14.86 9.42
N PHE A 354 9.97 14.66 10.58
CA PHE A 354 8.52 14.74 10.73
C PHE A 354 8.02 15.87 11.65
N GLN A 355 8.90 16.77 12.11
CA GLN A 355 8.55 17.89 13.01
C GLN A 355 8.57 19.25 12.30
N PHE A 356 8.00 19.38 11.12
CA PHE A 356 7.68 20.70 10.56
C PHE A 356 6.26 20.67 9.99
N GLN A 357 5.34 21.01 10.84
CA GLN A 357 4.17 21.83 10.51
C GLN A 357 4.32 23.18 11.18
#